data_ba263d754ec9794e8ace2365acdb324e
#
_entry.id   ba263d754ec9794e8ace2365acdb324e
#
_cell.length_a   1.000
_cell.length_b   1.000
_cell.length_c   1.000
_cell.angle_alpha   90.00
_cell.angle_beta   90.00
_cell.angle_gamma   90.00
#
_symmetry.space_group_name_H-M   'P 1'
#
loop_
_entity.id
_entity.type
_entity.pdbx_description
1 polymer ?
#
loop_
_entity_poly.entity_id
_entity_poly.type
_entity_poly.pdbx_seq_one_letter_code
_entity_poly.pdbx_strand_id
1 'polypeptide(L)'
;VNPTGSAVRTPTRDQHDMSNRTKLDRIDIKILAELQRNGNITNANLAAAVGLSASPCLQRVKRLEAAGVISGYGAHVNVTKLTSTVSVFTEIMLHDHRREDFVRFEANLRDFDEITECHLVSGGYDYLLKFVVKDIGHYQDVIERLLDRNLGIEKYFSYIVIRSPFVKHGVPLEKLLSDE
;
A
#
# COMPACT_ATOMS: atom_id res chain seq x y z
N VAL A 1 -38.02 20.40 15.16
CA VAL A 1 -37.37 19.26 15.82
C VAL A 1 -36.06 19.03 15.09
N ASN A 2 -34.92 19.41 15.70
CA ASN A 2 -33.58 19.29 15.16
C ASN A 2 -33.10 17.83 15.16
N PRO A 3 -32.47 17.33 14.09
CA PRO A 3 -31.67 16.14 14.17
C PRO A 3 -30.24 16.53 14.58
N THR A 4 -29.85 16.08 15.75
CA THR A 4 -28.49 16.13 16.29
C THR A 4 -27.54 15.34 15.40
N GLY A 5 -26.65 16.04 14.70
CA GLY A 5 -25.55 15.42 13.98
C GLY A 5 -24.59 14.72 14.93
N SER A 6 -24.49 13.41 14.78
CA SER A 6 -23.45 12.59 15.40
C SER A 6 -22.13 12.91 14.71
N ALA A 7 -21.25 13.62 15.40
CA ALA A 7 -19.88 13.85 14.94
C ALA A 7 -19.14 12.53 14.93
N VAL A 8 -18.83 12.03 13.74
CA VAL A 8 -17.89 10.92 13.50
C VAL A 8 -16.53 11.34 14.06
N ARG A 9 -16.13 10.71 15.17
CA ARG A 9 -14.77 10.85 15.70
C ARG A 9 -13.82 10.15 14.75
N THR A 10 -13.09 10.93 13.97
CA THR A 10 -11.90 10.47 13.26
C THR A 10 -10.96 9.76 14.24
N PRO A 11 -10.45 8.55 13.92
CA PRO A 11 -9.44 7.92 14.75
C PRO A 11 -8.22 8.84 14.79
N THR A 12 -7.80 9.22 15.97
CA THR A 12 -6.62 10.01 16.25
C THR A 12 -5.41 9.30 15.63
N ARG A 13 -4.82 9.93 14.64
CA ARG A 13 -3.52 9.59 14.07
C ARG A 13 -2.56 9.34 15.23
N ASP A 14 -2.00 8.14 15.31
CA ASP A 14 -1.09 7.74 16.37
C ASP A 14 0.04 8.79 16.47
N GLN A 15 -0.02 9.64 17.50
CA GLN A 15 0.99 10.66 17.80
C GLN A 15 2.33 10.02 18.22
N HIS A 16 2.38 8.70 18.32
CA HIS A 16 3.56 7.96 18.75
C HIS A 16 4.57 7.71 17.63
N ASP A 17 4.19 7.89 16.36
CA ASP A 17 5.07 7.60 15.21
C ASP A 17 5.90 8.81 14.73
N MET A 18 5.62 10.00 15.23
CA MET A 18 6.35 11.22 14.80
C MET A 18 7.76 11.34 15.39
N SER A 19 8.07 10.65 16.49
CA SER A 19 9.37 10.77 17.18
C SER A 19 10.48 9.88 16.60
N ASN A 20 10.16 8.95 15.71
CA ASN A 20 11.12 7.96 15.17
C ASN A 20 11.38 8.12 13.67
N ARG A 21 11.12 9.30 13.08
CA ARG A 21 11.43 9.53 11.67
C ARG A 21 12.94 9.57 11.48
N THR A 22 13.47 8.66 10.67
CA THR A 22 14.88 8.67 10.27
C THR A 22 15.20 9.97 9.58
N LYS A 23 16.18 10.71 10.12
CA LYS A 23 16.66 11.96 9.49
C LYS A 23 17.38 11.63 8.20
N LEU A 24 16.80 12.06 7.08
CA LEU A 24 17.34 11.88 5.73
C LEU A 24 18.00 13.17 5.25
N ASP A 25 19.13 13.03 4.58
CA ASP A 25 19.73 14.14 3.85
C ASP A 25 19.37 14.07 2.34
N ARG A 26 19.74 15.12 1.59
CA ARG A 26 19.44 15.19 0.15
C ARG A 26 20.04 14.04 -0.65
N ILE A 27 21.16 13.47 -0.21
CA ILE A 27 21.80 12.33 -0.89
C ILE A 27 21.02 11.07 -0.61
N ASP A 28 20.54 10.87 0.61
CA ASP A 28 19.69 9.73 0.96
C ASP A 28 18.40 9.73 0.12
N ILE A 29 17.77 10.89 -0.06
CA ILE A 29 16.57 11.04 -0.90
C ILE A 29 16.88 10.67 -2.35
N LYS A 30 18.03 11.10 -2.90
CA LYS A 30 18.47 10.71 -4.25
C LYS A 30 18.72 9.20 -4.36
N ILE A 31 19.37 8.59 -3.38
CA ILE A 31 19.59 7.13 -3.34
C ILE A 31 18.24 6.41 -3.39
N LEU A 32 17.30 6.80 -2.55
CA LEU A 32 15.96 6.19 -2.52
C LEU A 32 15.21 6.40 -3.84
N ALA A 33 15.28 7.57 -4.45
CA ALA A 33 14.66 7.86 -5.74
C ALA A 33 15.24 7.00 -6.88
N GLU A 34 16.57 6.79 -6.90
CA GLU A 34 17.22 5.90 -7.88
C GLU A 34 16.83 4.44 -7.66
N LEU A 35 16.81 3.97 -6.41
CA LEU A 35 16.40 2.61 -6.07
C LEU A 35 14.92 2.34 -6.41
N GLN A 36 14.02 3.32 -6.24
CA GLN A 36 12.63 3.18 -6.70
C GLN A 36 12.50 3.07 -8.22
N ARG A 37 13.38 3.73 -8.98
CA ARG A 37 13.40 3.64 -10.45
C ARG A 37 13.99 2.32 -10.94
N ASN A 38 15.03 1.85 -10.28
CA ASN A 38 15.75 0.63 -10.64
C ASN A 38 16.30 -0.07 -9.39
N GLY A 39 15.47 -0.94 -8.80
CA GLY A 39 15.85 -1.73 -7.62
C GLY A 39 17.00 -2.72 -7.84
N ASN A 40 17.36 -3.00 -9.11
CA ASN A 40 18.47 -3.90 -9.47
C ASN A 40 19.75 -3.12 -9.91
N ILE A 41 19.85 -1.82 -9.59
CA ILE A 41 21.03 -1.03 -9.88
C ILE A 41 22.23 -1.53 -9.08
N THR A 42 23.40 -1.63 -9.71
CA THR A 42 24.62 -2.00 -8.97
C THR A 42 25.05 -0.84 -8.06
N ASN A 43 25.73 -1.15 -6.95
CA ASN A 43 26.22 -0.11 -6.03
C ASN A 43 27.16 0.90 -6.72
N ALA A 44 27.96 0.45 -7.69
CA ALA A 44 28.85 1.33 -8.45
C ALA A 44 28.03 2.34 -9.28
N ASN A 45 26.99 1.87 -9.98
CA ASN A 45 26.13 2.73 -10.79
C ASN A 45 25.29 3.67 -9.92
N LEU A 46 24.76 3.18 -8.79
CA LEU A 46 24.05 4.00 -7.82
C LEU A 46 24.94 5.11 -7.26
N ALA A 47 26.16 4.78 -6.85
CA ALA A 47 27.13 5.75 -6.34
C ALA A 47 27.43 6.84 -7.39
N ALA A 48 27.66 6.43 -8.65
CA ALA A 48 27.87 7.39 -9.73
C ALA A 48 26.65 8.30 -9.96
N ALA A 49 25.43 7.75 -9.93
CA ALA A 49 24.19 8.50 -10.12
C ALA A 49 23.95 9.56 -9.03
N VAL A 50 24.40 9.29 -7.79
CA VAL A 50 24.19 10.21 -6.65
C VAL A 50 25.43 11.06 -6.31
N GLY A 51 26.52 10.92 -7.10
CA GLY A 51 27.76 11.69 -6.92
C GLY A 51 28.60 11.25 -5.71
N LEU A 52 28.61 9.95 -5.41
CA LEU A 52 29.41 9.36 -4.34
C LEU A 52 30.42 8.34 -4.88
N SER A 53 31.42 7.99 -4.06
CA SER A 53 32.17 6.76 -4.26
C SER A 53 31.42 5.54 -3.70
N ALA A 54 31.81 4.34 -4.16
CA ALA A 54 31.06 3.11 -3.90
C ALA A 54 30.91 2.78 -2.41
N SER A 55 31.95 2.98 -1.60
CA SER A 55 31.94 2.63 -0.18
C SER A 55 30.95 3.47 0.65
N PRO A 56 30.98 4.82 0.63
CA PRO A 56 30.00 5.63 1.36
C PRO A 56 28.57 5.45 0.80
N CYS A 57 28.39 5.18 -0.49
CA CYS A 57 27.08 4.86 -1.04
C CYS A 57 26.52 3.58 -0.40
N LEU A 58 27.31 2.51 -0.37
CA LEU A 58 26.91 1.23 0.24
C LEU A 58 26.57 1.39 1.74
N GLN A 59 27.37 2.18 2.47
CA GLN A 59 27.11 2.44 3.90
C GLN A 59 25.77 3.14 4.12
N ARG A 60 25.42 4.10 3.25
CA ARG A 60 24.12 4.80 3.31
C ARG A 60 22.97 3.85 3.01
N VAL A 61 23.07 3.03 1.96
CA VAL A 61 22.03 2.02 1.64
C VAL A 61 21.81 1.09 2.82
N LYS A 62 22.88 0.50 3.39
CA LYS A 62 22.78 -0.36 4.58
C LYS A 62 22.15 0.33 5.79
N ARG A 63 22.45 1.61 6.00
CA ARG A 63 21.82 2.40 7.06
C ARG A 63 20.31 2.56 6.83
N LEU A 64 19.90 2.85 5.57
CA LEU A 64 18.49 3.01 5.20
C LEU A 64 17.71 1.68 5.31
N GLU A 65 18.35 0.57 4.97
CA GLU A 65 17.81 -0.79 5.18
C GLU A 65 17.65 -1.10 6.66
N ALA A 66 18.69 -0.89 7.46
CA ALA A 66 18.67 -1.13 8.90
C ALA A 66 17.65 -0.26 9.64
N ALA A 67 17.39 0.96 9.14
CA ALA A 67 16.38 1.86 9.66
C ALA A 67 14.95 1.53 9.17
N GLY A 68 14.78 0.52 8.32
CA GLY A 68 13.48 0.13 7.76
C GLY A 68 12.92 1.14 6.75
N VAL A 69 13.70 2.14 6.32
CA VAL A 69 13.30 3.10 5.27
C VAL A 69 13.19 2.39 3.92
N ILE A 70 14.09 1.45 3.65
CA ILE A 70 13.98 0.49 2.55
C ILE A 70 13.36 -0.77 3.15
N SER A 71 12.10 -1.04 2.81
CA SER A 71 11.35 -2.20 3.31
C SER A 71 11.65 -3.49 2.54
N GLY A 72 12.23 -3.38 1.35
CA GLY A 72 12.57 -4.53 0.50
C GLY A 72 12.82 -4.15 -0.94
N TYR A 73 13.18 -5.15 -1.73
CA TYR A 73 13.39 -5.06 -3.17
C TYR A 73 12.51 -6.10 -3.86
N GLY A 74 11.94 -5.76 -5.00
CA GLY A 74 11.08 -6.66 -5.75
C GLY A 74 11.14 -6.43 -7.25
N ALA A 75 10.81 -7.47 -8.02
CA ALA A 75 10.66 -7.36 -9.46
C ALA A 75 9.24 -6.88 -9.81
N HIS A 76 9.12 -5.92 -10.70
CA HIS A 76 7.84 -5.56 -11.31
C HIS A 76 7.53 -6.52 -12.46
N VAL A 77 6.60 -7.46 -12.21
CA VAL A 77 6.20 -8.46 -13.20
C VAL A 77 5.10 -7.92 -14.08
N ASN A 78 5.30 -7.96 -15.39
CA ASN A 78 4.23 -7.66 -16.36
C ASN A 78 3.33 -8.90 -16.51
N VAL A 79 2.33 -8.99 -15.64
CA VAL A 79 1.43 -10.15 -15.57
C VAL A 79 0.62 -10.33 -16.85
N THR A 80 0.32 -9.24 -17.59
CA THR A 80 -0.44 -9.32 -18.85
C THR A 80 0.31 -10.05 -19.96
N LYS A 81 1.64 -10.20 -19.82
CA LYS A 81 2.45 -11.04 -20.73
C LYS A 81 2.44 -12.52 -20.36
N LEU A 82 1.94 -12.87 -19.19
CA LEU A 82 1.91 -14.24 -18.68
C LEU A 82 0.50 -14.83 -18.77
N THR A 83 -0.50 -14.04 -18.43
CA THR A 83 -1.90 -14.48 -18.42
C THR A 83 -2.85 -13.28 -18.45
N SER A 84 -4.12 -13.54 -18.74
CA SER A 84 -5.18 -12.55 -18.55
C SER A 84 -5.49 -12.43 -17.06
N THR A 85 -5.68 -11.19 -16.58
CA THR A 85 -6.12 -10.91 -15.22
C THR A 85 -7.16 -9.80 -15.22
N VAL A 86 -8.00 -9.83 -14.19
CA VAL A 86 -8.97 -8.78 -13.89
C VAL A 86 -8.60 -8.15 -12.55
N SER A 87 -8.53 -6.83 -12.51
CA SER A 87 -8.43 -6.10 -11.25
C SER A 87 -9.82 -5.61 -10.84
N VAL A 88 -10.16 -5.77 -9.56
CA VAL A 88 -11.42 -5.30 -9.00
C VAL A 88 -11.12 -4.48 -7.76
N PHE A 89 -11.68 -3.28 -7.66
CA PHE A 89 -11.73 -2.53 -6.40
C PHE A 89 -13.05 -2.81 -5.71
N THR A 90 -12.99 -3.13 -4.42
CA THR A 90 -14.19 -3.44 -3.64
C THR A 90 -14.23 -2.57 -2.40
N GLU A 91 -15.28 -1.77 -2.28
CA GLU A 91 -15.64 -1.05 -1.07
C GLU A 91 -16.30 -2.02 -0.11
N ILE A 92 -15.87 -2.03 1.15
CA ILE A 92 -16.45 -2.85 2.21
C ILE A 92 -16.95 -1.92 3.31
N MET A 93 -18.17 -2.16 3.76
CA MET A 93 -18.77 -1.57 4.95
C MET A 93 -18.97 -2.66 6.00
N LEU A 94 -18.47 -2.43 7.21
CA LEU A 94 -18.69 -3.33 8.34
C LEU A 94 -19.94 -2.92 9.10
N HIS A 95 -20.61 -3.89 9.72
CA HIS A 95 -21.79 -3.65 10.56
C HIS A 95 -21.41 -2.96 11.88
N ASP A 96 -20.32 -3.42 12.50
CA ASP A 96 -19.81 -2.90 13.76
C ASP A 96 -18.44 -2.24 13.56
N HIS A 97 -18.18 -1.14 14.31
CA HIS A 97 -16.98 -0.33 14.17
C HIS A 97 -16.14 -0.34 15.46
N ARG A 98 -16.09 -1.46 16.17
CA ARG A 98 -15.21 -1.65 17.32
C ARG A 98 -13.81 -1.97 16.85
N ARG A 99 -12.81 -1.60 17.63
CA ARG A 99 -11.40 -1.88 17.30
C ARG A 99 -11.13 -3.37 17.02
N GLU A 100 -11.78 -4.25 17.78
CA GLU A 100 -11.66 -5.70 17.63
C GLU A 100 -12.22 -6.22 16.30
N ASP A 101 -13.27 -5.58 15.76
CA ASP A 101 -13.88 -5.94 14.49
C ASP A 101 -12.92 -5.61 13.34
N PHE A 102 -12.30 -4.42 13.36
CA PHE A 102 -11.26 -4.05 12.40
C PHE A 102 -10.06 -4.99 12.44
N VAL A 103 -9.52 -5.26 13.65
CA VAL A 103 -8.37 -6.18 13.81
C VAL A 103 -8.70 -7.58 13.29
N ARG A 104 -9.89 -8.09 13.60
CA ARG A 104 -10.36 -9.40 13.14
C ARG A 104 -10.50 -9.44 11.62
N PHE A 105 -11.11 -8.40 11.03
CA PHE A 105 -11.27 -8.26 9.59
C PHE A 105 -9.91 -8.25 8.88
N GLU A 106 -9.01 -7.34 9.27
CA GLU A 106 -7.68 -7.19 8.67
C GLU A 106 -6.82 -8.45 8.77
N ALA A 107 -6.88 -9.17 9.91
CA ALA A 107 -6.13 -10.41 10.10
C ALA A 107 -6.58 -11.50 9.13
N ASN A 108 -7.90 -11.62 8.88
CA ASN A 108 -8.45 -12.63 7.99
C ASN A 108 -8.21 -12.32 6.50
N LEU A 109 -8.07 -11.05 6.12
CA LEU A 109 -7.79 -10.68 4.73
C LEU A 109 -6.44 -11.19 4.24
N ARG A 110 -5.48 -11.38 5.13
CA ARG A 110 -4.12 -11.86 4.79
C ARG A 110 -4.07 -13.28 4.25
N ASP A 111 -5.14 -14.05 4.46
CA ASP A 111 -5.28 -15.42 3.95
C ASP A 111 -5.72 -15.45 2.47
N PHE A 112 -6.01 -14.30 1.87
CA PHE A 112 -6.47 -14.19 0.49
C PHE A 112 -5.35 -13.60 -0.37
N ASP A 113 -4.62 -14.45 -1.08
CA ASP A 113 -3.53 -14.02 -1.98
C ASP A 113 -4.01 -13.12 -3.12
N GLU A 114 -5.30 -13.23 -3.47
CA GLU A 114 -5.94 -12.42 -4.49
C GLU A 114 -6.13 -10.96 -4.08
N ILE A 115 -6.09 -10.65 -2.77
CA ILE A 115 -6.17 -9.29 -2.22
C ILE A 115 -4.77 -8.70 -2.18
N THR A 116 -4.48 -7.78 -3.08
CA THR A 116 -3.15 -7.18 -3.21
C THR A 116 -2.99 -5.86 -2.45
N GLU A 117 -4.09 -5.19 -2.14
CA GLU A 117 -4.10 -3.93 -1.36
C GLU A 117 -5.33 -3.89 -0.45
N CYS A 118 -5.15 -3.37 0.76
CA CYS A 118 -6.21 -3.14 1.73
C CYS A 118 -5.99 -1.78 2.39
N HIS A 119 -6.96 -0.89 2.26
CA HIS A 119 -6.90 0.46 2.81
C HIS A 119 -8.11 0.70 3.70
N LEU A 120 -7.88 1.02 4.98
CA LEU A 120 -8.90 1.64 5.83
C LEU A 120 -9.04 3.09 5.41
N VAL A 121 -10.23 3.53 5.08
CA VAL A 121 -10.49 4.86 4.52
C VAL A 121 -11.50 5.63 5.37
N SER A 122 -11.46 6.94 5.28
CA SER A 122 -12.50 7.81 5.86
C SER A 122 -13.52 8.16 4.76
N GLY A 123 -14.81 7.91 4.99
CA GLY A 123 -15.83 8.22 4.00
C GLY A 123 -17.10 7.41 4.17
N GLY A 124 -17.73 7.05 3.06
CA GLY A 124 -19.00 6.31 3.04
C GLY A 124 -18.88 4.80 3.22
N TYR A 125 -17.67 4.28 3.34
CA TYR A 125 -17.35 2.87 3.58
C TYR A 125 -16.05 2.76 4.39
N ASP A 126 -15.75 1.58 4.94
CA ASP A 126 -14.63 1.40 5.87
C ASP A 126 -13.34 1.00 5.15
N TYR A 127 -13.43 0.06 4.20
CA TYR A 127 -12.28 -0.48 3.50
C TYR A 127 -12.42 -0.39 1.99
N LEU A 128 -11.29 -0.07 1.34
CA LEU A 128 -11.10 -0.25 -0.09
C LEU A 128 -10.09 -1.37 -0.29
N LEU A 129 -10.55 -2.46 -0.92
CA LEU A 129 -9.73 -3.62 -1.25
C LEU A 129 -9.44 -3.63 -2.75
N LYS A 130 -8.24 -4.09 -3.12
CA LYS A 130 -7.90 -4.36 -4.52
C LYS A 130 -7.65 -5.85 -4.70
N PHE A 131 -8.42 -6.44 -5.58
CA PHE A 131 -8.26 -7.82 -6.00
C PHE A 131 -7.55 -7.90 -7.36
N VAL A 132 -6.73 -8.94 -7.52
CA VAL A 132 -6.18 -9.35 -8.81
C VAL A 132 -6.52 -10.82 -9.01
N VAL A 133 -7.36 -11.11 -9.97
CA VAL A 133 -7.97 -12.43 -10.21
C VAL A 133 -7.85 -12.83 -11.67
N LYS A 134 -8.09 -14.10 -12.00
CA LYS A 134 -8.03 -14.60 -13.38
C LYS A 134 -9.16 -14.04 -14.25
N ASP A 135 -10.38 -14.06 -13.70
CA ASP A 135 -11.61 -13.63 -14.38
C ASP A 135 -12.68 -13.26 -13.33
N ILE A 136 -13.86 -12.89 -13.79
CA ILE A 136 -14.99 -12.49 -12.93
C ILE A 136 -15.51 -13.66 -12.10
N GLY A 137 -15.52 -14.89 -12.65
CA GLY A 137 -15.94 -16.08 -11.91
C GLY A 137 -15.03 -16.32 -10.70
N HIS A 138 -13.69 -16.25 -10.92
CA HIS A 138 -12.73 -16.35 -9.83
C HIS A 138 -12.92 -15.24 -8.78
N TYR A 139 -13.27 -14.01 -9.19
CA TYR A 139 -13.60 -12.95 -8.23
C TYR A 139 -14.82 -13.30 -7.39
N GLN A 140 -15.87 -13.86 -8.00
CA GLN A 140 -17.09 -14.29 -7.28
C GLN A 140 -16.76 -15.37 -6.24
N ASP A 141 -15.97 -16.37 -6.61
CA ASP A 141 -15.53 -17.41 -5.67
C ASP A 141 -14.74 -16.84 -4.49
N VAL A 142 -13.89 -15.83 -4.73
CA VAL A 142 -13.09 -15.19 -3.68
C VAL A 142 -13.97 -14.37 -2.75
N ILE A 143 -14.90 -13.58 -3.29
CA ILE A 143 -15.78 -12.75 -2.46
C ILE A 143 -16.75 -13.61 -1.64
N GLU A 144 -17.26 -14.72 -2.19
CA GLU A 144 -18.09 -15.68 -1.46
C GLU A 144 -17.30 -16.30 -0.29
N ARG A 145 -16.07 -16.76 -0.53
CA ARG A 145 -15.19 -17.26 0.55
C ARG A 145 -14.91 -16.21 1.63
N LEU A 146 -14.82 -14.94 1.25
CA LEU A 146 -14.63 -13.84 2.20
C LEU A 146 -15.89 -13.62 3.04
N LEU A 147 -17.07 -13.63 2.43
CA LEU A 147 -18.35 -13.48 3.12
C LEU A 147 -18.63 -14.63 4.08
N ASP A 148 -18.27 -15.86 3.70
CA ASP A 148 -18.44 -17.06 4.52
C ASP A 148 -17.62 -17.02 5.84
N ARG A 149 -16.58 -16.17 5.91
CA ARG A 149 -15.81 -15.96 7.13
C ARG A 149 -16.59 -15.21 8.24
N ASN A 150 -17.77 -14.68 7.94
CA ASN A 150 -18.61 -13.94 8.90
C ASN A 150 -17.85 -12.81 9.62
N LEU A 151 -17.14 -12.00 8.87
CA LEU A 151 -16.29 -10.91 9.37
C LEU A 151 -17.05 -9.61 9.64
N GLY A 152 -18.37 -9.65 9.68
CA GLY A 152 -19.21 -8.48 9.95
C GLY A 152 -19.38 -7.55 8.74
N ILE A 153 -19.20 -8.06 7.53
CA ILE A 153 -19.46 -7.28 6.31
C ILE A 153 -20.97 -7.02 6.20
N GLU A 154 -21.38 -5.76 6.24
CA GLU A 154 -22.77 -5.33 6.05
C GLU A 154 -23.08 -5.18 4.56
N LYS A 155 -22.19 -4.51 3.83
CA LYS A 155 -22.35 -4.21 2.40
C LYS A 155 -21.00 -4.21 1.71
N TYR A 156 -21.01 -4.50 0.41
CA TYR A 156 -19.87 -4.29 -0.45
C TYR A 156 -20.30 -3.85 -1.84
N PHE A 157 -19.42 -3.09 -2.51
CA PHE A 157 -19.60 -2.66 -3.90
C PHE A 157 -18.32 -2.95 -4.68
N SER A 158 -18.47 -3.56 -5.85
CA SER A 158 -17.34 -4.02 -6.66
C SER A 158 -17.25 -3.22 -7.95
N TYR A 159 -16.04 -2.74 -8.24
CA TYR A 159 -15.71 -1.95 -9.42
C TYR A 159 -14.67 -2.69 -10.25
N ILE A 160 -15.10 -3.22 -11.39
CA ILE A 160 -14.20 -3.91 -12.31
C ILE A 160 -13.39 -2.87 -13.07
N VAL A 161 -12.05 -3.00 -13.03
CA VAL A 161 -11.16 -2.09 -13.75
C VAL A 161 -11.21 -2.43 -15.24
N ILE A 162 -11.78 -1.54 -16.04
CA ILE A 162 -11.82 -1.69 -17.49
C ILE A 162 -10.43 -1.46 -18.09
N ARG A 163 -9.69 -0.47 -17.59
CA ARG A 163 -8.36 -0.11 -18.07
C ARG A 163 -7.61 0.71 -17.03
N SER A 164 -6.34 0.41 -16.84
CA SER A 164 -5.40 1.25 -16.07
C SER A 164 -4.48 1.99 -17.05
N PRO A 165 -4.72 3.28 -17.35
CA PRO A 165 -3.87 4.04 -18.27
C PRO A 165 -2.40 4.06 -17.87
N PHE A 166 -2.12 4.10 -16.58
CA PHE A 166 -0.79 3.94 -16.00
C PHE A 166 -0.88 3.48 -14.54
N VAL A 167 0.16 2.82 -14.07
CA VAL A 167 0.41 2.52 -12.65
C VAL A 167 1.84 2.92 -12.35
N LYS A 168 2.05 3.72 -11.30
CA LYS A 168 3.39 4.10 -10.82
C LYS A 168 3.66 3.35 -9.52
N HIS A 169 4.78 2.65 -9.47
CA HIS A 169 5.19 1.88 -8.29
C HIS A 169 6.02 2.71 -7.28
N GLY A 170 6.54 3.87 -7.69
CA GLY A 170 7.30 4.77 -6.84
C GLY A 170 6.50 6.02 -6.45
N VAL A 171 6.80 6.56 -5.28
CA VAL A 171 6.25 7.84 -4.79
C VAL A 171 7.22 8.99 -5.10
N PRO A 172 6.76 10.24 -5.26
CA PRO A 172 7.60 11.39 -5.58
C PRO A 172 8.36 11.89 -4.33
N LEU A 173 9.36 11.12 -3.87
CA LEU A 173 10.09 11.35 -2.61
C LEU A 173 10.64 12.77 -2.51
N GLU A 174 11.22 13.28 -3.60
CA GLU A 174 11.79 14.65 -3.60
C GLU A 174 10.74 15.71 -3.29
N LYS A 175 9.49 15.52 -3.79
CA LYS A 175 8.38 16.45 -3.52
C LYS A 175 7.76 16.27 -2.13
N LEU A 176 7.76 15.03 -1.62
CA LEU A 176 7.16 14.71 -0.31
C LEU A 176 8.09 15.11 0.84
N LEU A 177 9.41 15.20 0.60
CA LEU A 177 10.44 15.44 1.60
C LEU A 177 11.17 16.77 1.39
N SER A 178 10.85 17.55 0.35
CA SER A 178 11.31 18.94 0.23
C SER A 178 10.53 19.77 1.26
N ASP A 179 11.25 20.31 2.25
CA ASP A 179 10.73 21.40 3.06
C ASP A 179 10.38 22.57 2.12
N GLU A 180 9.19 23.14 2.26
CA GLU A 180 8.75 24.36 1.58
C GLU A 180 9.64 25.55 1.94
#